data_9ed700454f9b58ff622eebbc3b960a7e
#
_entry.id   9ed700454f9b58ff622eebbc3b960a7e
#
_cell.length_a   1.000
_cell.length_b   1.000
_cell.length_c   1.000
_cell.angle_alpha   90.00
_cell.angle_beta   90.00
_cell.angle_gamma   90.00
#
_symmetry.space_group_name_H-M   'P 1'
#
loop_
_entity.id
_entity.type
_entity.pdbx_description
1 polymer ?
#
loop_
_entity_poly.entity_id
_entity_poly.type
_entity_poly.pdbx_seq_one_letter_code
_entity_poly.pdbx_strand_id
1 'polypeptide(L)'
;LKSLGTKSLKNPEELEIEDITNSNLSKEMDNSGNASFYYLKHAIEMVQSLPKATLVTGPICKKSWAESGHHYPGQTEFLAESCNAKDVGMLFTAKSPITGWRFNTLLATTHIPLKEVPKHLNKNLIFSKLDQLSNFAKKFKNNPHLKIAGLNPHAGENGLLGLEETAWMKEALKQWSELNPDIKIEGPMSPDSCWISSAKAWQKKISDKNDGILAMYHDQGLIPVKVIASNYSVNTTLGLPFVRTSPDH
;
A
#
# COMPACT_ATOMS: atom_id res chain seq x y z
N LEU A 1 -14.67 15.83 -0.77
CA LEU A 1 -14.79 15.38 0.63
C LEU A 1 -16.20 14.86 0.95
N LYS A 2 -17.27 15.47 0.41
CA LYS A 2 -18.65 15.02 0.62
C LYS A 2 -18.94 13.61 0.08
N SER A 3 -18.16 13.09 -0.88
CA SER A 3 -18.38 11.77 -1.50
C SER A 3 -17.75 10.60 -0.71
N LEU A 4 -16.90 10.85 0.27
CA LEU A 4 -16.15 9.81 1.01
C LEU A 4 -16.85 9.34 2.29
N GLY A 5 -18.12 9.68 2.50
CA GLY A 5 -18.91 9.12 3.61
C GLY A 5 -18.38 9.48 5.00
N THR A 6 -17.74 10.61 5.16
CA THR A 6 -17.28 11.12 6.46
C THR A 6 -18.47 11.66 7.26
N LYS A 7 -19.21 10.76 7.90
CA LYS A 7 -20.20 11.15 8.93
C LYS A 7 -19.56 11.81 10.16
N SER A 8 -18.24 12.02 10.18
CA SER A 8 -17.50 12.51 11.35
C SER A 8 -17.02 13.96 11.24
N LEU A 9 -16.99 14.56 10.06
CA LEU A 9 -16.76 16.00 9.94
C LEU A 9 -18.11 16.72 10.04
N LYS A 10 -18.44 17.19 11.23
CA LYS A 10 -19.71 17.87 11.50
C LYS A 10 -19.83 19.16 10.73
N ASN A 11 -18.72 19.87 10.50
CA ASN A 11 -18.71 21.14 9.77
C ASN A 11 -17.31 21.41 9.19
N PRO A 12 -17.14 21.80 7.91
CA PRO A 12 -15.85 22.23 7.38
C PRO A 12 -15.25 23.44 8.12
N GLU A 13 -16.07 24.23 8.79
CA GLU A 13 -15.67 25.37 9.60
C GLU A 13 -15.01 24.97 10.93
N GLU A 14 -15.10 23.69 11.33
CA GLU A 14 -14.43 23.13 12.53
C GLU A 14 -13.01 22.61 12.24
N LEU A 15 -12.49 22.80 11.01
CA LEU A 15 -11.11 22.43 10.68
C LEU A 15 -10.14 23.46 11.26
N GLU A 16 -9.26 23.02 12.14
CA GLU A 16 -8.10 23.81 12.54
C GLU A 16 -7.13 23.90 11.36
N ILE A 17 -6.79 25.12 10.96
CA ILE A 17 -5.79 25.40 9.94
C ILE A 17 -4.56 25.95 10.66
N GLU A 18 -3.50 25.16 10.70
CA GLU A 18 -2.20 25.61 11.17
C GLU A 18 -1.43 26.25 10.02
N ASP A 19 -1.21 27.54 10.10
CA ASP A 19 -0.39 28.29 9.14
C ASP A 19 1.04 28.41 9.67
N ILE A 20 1.94 27.58 9.15
CA ILE A 20 3.35 27.59 9.53
C ILE A 20 4.18 28.65 8.78
N THR A 21 3.59 29.43 7.88
CA THR A 21 4.30 30.48 7.13
C THR A 21 4.80 31.62 8.03
N ASN A 22 4.16 31.81 9.17
CA ASN A 22 4.57 32.79 10.20
C ASN A 22 5.59 32.24 11.20
N SER A 23 6.05 30.99 11.03
CA SER A 23 7.09 30.37 11.86
C SER A 23 8.50 30.77 11.40
N ASN A 24 9.52 30.37 12.16
CA ASN A 24 10.93 30.54 11.77
C ASN A 24 11.29 29.83 10.44
N LEU A 25 10.41 28.97 9.94
CA LEU A 25 10.54 28.25 8.65
C LEU A 25 10.17 29.13 7.44
N SER A 26 9.54 30.30 7.64
CA SER A 26 9.09 31.17 6.54
C SER A 26 10.18 31.57 5.56
N LYS A 27 11.43 31.71 6.03
CA LYS A 27 12.60 32.03 5.19
C LYS A 27 13.05 30.86 4.30
N GLU A 28 12.72 29.64 4.69
CA GLU A 28 13.07 28.42 3.95
C GLU A 28 11.98 28.04 2.92
N MET A 29 10.82 28.71 2.97
CA MET A 29 9.65 28.50 2.10
C MET A 29 9.59 29.49 0.93
N ASP A 30 10.74 29.82 0.33
CA ASP A 30 10.91 30.84 -0.72
C ASP A 30 10.20 30.48 -2.03
N ASN A 31 9.89 29.20 -2.24
CA ASN A 31 9.18 28.69 -3.40
C ASN A 31 8.24 27.53 -3.06
N SER A 32 7.40 27.13 -4.02
CA SER A 32 6.39 26.08 -3.82
C SER A 32 6.97 24.71 -3.50
N GLY A 33 8.19 24.42 -3.97
CA GLY A 33 8.89 23.16 -3.70
C GLY A 33 9.29 23.07 -2.23
N ASN A 34 9.98 24.11 -1.73
CA ASN A 34 10.36 24.22 -0.32
C ASN A 34 9.10 24.24 0.58
N ALA A 35 8.12 25.09 0.28
CA ALA A 35 6.91 25.18 1.07
C ALA A 35 6.23 23.81 1.24
N SER A 36 6.00 23.08 0.13
CA SER A 36 5.33 21.78 0.20
C SER A 36 6.17 20.71 0.92
N PHE A 37 7.50 20.80 0.85
CA PHE A 37 8.40 19.92 1.59
C PHE A 37 8.34 20.17 3.10
N TYR A 38 8.43 21.43 3.52
CA TYR A 38 8.40 21.79 4.94
C TYR A 38 7.02 21.57 5.56
N TYR A 39 5.92 21.78 4.83
CA TYR A 39 4.57 21.39 5.29
C TYR A 39 4.49 19.89 5.57
N LEU A 40 5.03 19.05 4.69
CA LEU A 40 5.03 17.60 4.92
C LEU A 40 5.93 17.23 6.11
N LYS A 41 7.11 17.82 6.21
CA LYS A 41 8.03 17.60 7.34
C LYS A 41 7.37 17.94 8.67
N HIS A 42 6.75 19.11 8.76
CA HIS A 42 6.03 19.54 9.97
C HIS A 42 4.86 18.60 10.29
N ALA A 43 4.08 18.21 9.29
CA ALA A 43 2.98 17.27 9.48
C ALA A 43 3.45 15.88 9.99
N ILE A 44 4.66 15.42 9.60
CA ILE A 44 5.27 14.21 10.14
C ILE A 44 5.58 14.37 11.64
N GLU A 45 6.18 15.48 12.03
CA GLU A 45 6.50 15.79 13.43
C GLU A 45 5.24 15.82 14.29
N MET A 46 4.18 16.49 13.79
CA MET A 46 2.89 16.54 14.47
C MET A 46 2.25 15.16 14.64
N VAL A 47 2.16 14.38 13.56
CA VAL A 47 1.50 13.06 13.63
C VAL A 47 2.25 12.08 14.54
N GLN A 48 3.56 12.21 14.65
CA GLN A 48 4.37 11.40 15.58
C GLN A 48 4.16 11.79 17.05
N SER A 49 3.86 13.06 17.32
CA SER A 49 3.62 13.58 18.68
C SER A 49 2.18 13.35 19.18
N LEU A 50 1.22 13.14 18.28
CA LEU A 50 -0.19 13.04 18.60
C LEU A 50 -0.67 11.57 18.61
N PRO A 51 -1.15 11.03 19.74
CA PRO A 51 -1.69 9.67 19.80
C PRO A 51 -2.86 9.48 18.84
N LYS A 52 -2.84 8.40 18.06
CA LYS A 52 -3.90 8.03 17.11
C LYS A 52 -4.10 9.00 15.93
N ALA A 53 -3.18 9.95 15.72
CA ALA A 53 -3.23 10.81 14.55
C ALA A 53 -2.98 10.04 13.26
N THR A 54 -3.53 10.54 12.17
CA THR A 54 -3.40 9.96 10.82
C THR A 54 -2.97 11.05 9.85
N LEU A 55 -2.00 10.74 9.01
CA LEU A 55 -1.54 11.63 7.97
C LEU A 55 -2.26 11.35 6.65
N VAL A 56 -2.93 12.35 6.10
CA VAL A 56 -3.51 12.30 4.75
C VAL A 56 -2.78 13.31 3.87
N THR A 57 -2.10 12.83 2.83
CA THR A 57 -1.29 13.70 1.97
C THR A 57 -1.96 13.91 0.61
N GLY A 58 -1.93 15.15 0.13
CA GLY A 58 -2.24 15.49 -1.26
C GLY A 58 -1.06 15.20 -2.21
N PRO A 59 -1.22 15.42 -3.52
CA PRO A 59 -0.15 15.22 -4.49
C PRO A 59 0.94 16.29 -4.33
N ILE A 60 2.17 15.95 -4.75
CA ILE A 60 3.32 16.86 -4.81
C ILE A 60 3.83 17.03 -6.24
N CYS A 61 4.51 18.11 -6.49
CA CYS A 61 5.31 18.29 -7.70
C CYS A 61 6.76 17.87 -7.44
N LYS A 62 7.15 16.67 -7.90
CA LYS A 62 8.51 16.13 -7.72
C LYS A 62 9.58 17.03 -8.35
N LYS A 63 9.24 17.68 -9.48
CA LYS A 63 10.13 18.61 -10.16
C LYS A 63 10.43 19.81 -9.26
N SER A 64 9.42 20.43 -8.66
CA SER A 64 9.60 21.56 -7.75
C SER A 64 10.40 21.18 -6.50
N TRP A 65 10.22 19.95 -5.97
CA TRP A 65 11.04 19.42 -4.88
C TRP A 65 12.51 19.33 -5.29
N ALA A 66 12.79 18.72 -6.45
CA ALA A 66 14.16 18.58 -6.95
C ALA A 66 14.83 19.93 -7.23
N GLU A 67 14.10 20.89 -7.81
CA GLU A 67 14.58 22.27 -8.04
C GLU A 67 14.87 23.02 -6.74
N SER A 68 14.23 22.63 -5.65
CA SER A 68 14.46 23.16 -4.29
C SER A 68 15.49 22.36 -3.49
N GLY A 69 16.20 21.40 -4.12
CA GLY A 69 17.24 20.60 -3.47
C GLY A 69 16.75 19.34 -2.75
N HIS A 70 15.45 19.02 -2.81
CA HIS A 70 14.87 17.84 -2.16
C HIS A 70 14.73 16.69 -3.17
N HIS A 71 15.73 15.81 -3.23
CA HIS A 71 15.83 14.74 -4.21
C HIS A 71 15.22 13.42 -3.72
N TYR A 72 13.90 13.35 -3.64
CA TYR A 72 13.16 12.13 -3.29
C TYR A 72 12.38 11.58 -4.49
N PRO A 73 12.34 10.26 -4.70
CA PRO A 73 11.49 9.64 -5.73
C PRO A 73 9.99 9.92 -5.52
N GLY A 74 9.60 10.11 -4.26
CA GLY A 74 8.23 10.47 -3.85
C GLY A 74 8.11 10.73 -2.36
N GLN A 75 6.89 11.02 -1.92
CA GLN A 75 6.60 11.26 -0.50
C GLN A 75 6.87 10.03 0.37
N THR A 76 6.64 8.83 -0.14
CA THR A 76 6.79 7.57 0.61
C THR A 76 8.23 7.37 1.06
N GLU A 77 9.20 7.66 0.20
CA GLU A 77 10.63 7.54 0.51
C GLU A 77 11.05 8.57 1.55
N PHE A 78 10.57 9.80 1.44
CA PHE A 78 10.81 10.84 2.46
C PHE A 78 10.17 10.48 3.81
N LEU A 79 8.93 9.97 3.80
CA LEU A 79 8.25 9.50 5.02
C LEU A 79 9.01 8.35 5.68
N ALA A 80 9.48 7.38 4.90
CA ALA A 80 10.26 6.24 5.40
C ALA A 80 11.55 6.70 6.06
N GLU A 81 12.31 7.60 5.42
CA GLU A 81 13.55 8.17 5.96
C GLU A 81 13.28 8.96 7.24
N SER A 82 12.30 9.88 7.23
CA SER A 82 11.95 10.70 8.40
C SER A 82 11.50 9.89 9.61
N CYS A 83 10.95 8.69 9.39
CA CYS A 83 10.48 7.79 10.45
C CYS A 83 11.47 6.67 10.78
N ASN A 84 12.65 6.62 10.15
CA ASN A 84 13.59 5.49 10.22
C ASN A 84 12.92 4.13 9.92
N ALA A 85 11.93 4.14 9.03
CA ALA A 85 11.19 2.95 8.63
C ALA A 85 11.97 2.19 7.55
N LYS A 86 12.48 1.00 7.89
CA LYS A 86 13.34 0.20 7.01
C LYS A 86 12.58 -0.50 5.88
N ASP A 87 11.30 -0.79 6.10
CA ASP A 87 10.47 -1.51 5.13
C ASP A 87 9.05 -0.92 5.11
N VAL A 88 8.75 -0.23 4.03
CA VAL A 88 7.43 0.34 3.78
C VAL A 88 6.72 -0.44 2.67
N GLY A 89 5.41 -0.59 2.80
CA GLY A 89 4.57 -1.30 1.84
C GLY A 89 3.52 -0.37 1.24
N MET A 90 3.33 -0.48 -0.06
CA MET A 90 2.25 0.22 -0.78
C MET A 90 1.03 -0.71 -0.84
N LEU A 91 0.03 -0.41 -0.05
CA LEU A 91 -1.24 -1.13 0.00
C LEU A 91 -2.35 -0.29 -0.61
N PHE A 92 -3.11 -0.89 -1.51
CA PHE A 92 -4.39 -0.34 -1.97
C PHE A 92 -5.53 -1.06 -1.25
N THR A 93 -6.38 -0.29 -0.60
CA THR A 93 -7.56 -0.80 0.10
C THR A 93 -8.83 -0.11 -0.41
N ALA A 94 -9.89 -0.88 -0.63
CA ALA A 94 -11.18 -0.36 -1.02
C ALA A 94 -12.29 -1.16 -0.32
N LYS A 95 -13.41 -0.51 0.00
CA LYS A 95 -14.60 -1.18 0.54
C LYS A 95 -15.71 -1.14 -0.49
N SER A 96 -16.20 -2.31 -0.89
CA SER A 96 -17.30 -2.41 -1.85
C SER A 96 -18.55 -1.71 -1.31
N PRO A 97 -19.15 -0.78 -2.07
CA PRO A 97 -20.40 -0.15 -1.69
C PRO A 97 -21.60 -1.13 -1.76
N ILE A 98 -21.44 -2.24 -2.49
CA ILE A 98 -22.50 -3.23 -2.72
C ILE A 98 -22.47 -4.31 -1.63
N THR A 99 -21.30 -4.90 -1.37
CA THR A 99 -21.18 -6.07 -0.52
C THR A 99 -20.60 -5.76 0.86
N GLY A 100 -19.95 -4.60 1.02
CA GLY A 100 -19.18 -4.24 2.20
C GLY A 100 -17.85 -4.98 2.31
N TRP A 101 -17.53 -5.89 1.36
CA TRP A 101 -16.25 -6.60 1.33
C TRP A 101 -15.08 -5.63 1.09
N ARG A 102 -13.96 -5.91 1.73
CA ARG A 102 -12.75 -5.09 1.62
C ARG A 102 -11.77 -5.74 0.65
N PHE A 103 -11.44 -5.02 -0.40
CA PHE A 103 -10.42 -5.39 -1.37
C PHE A 103 -9.08 -4.79 -0.94
N ASN A 104 -8.12 -5.63 -0.60
CA ASN A 104 -6.79 -5.23 -0.16
C ASN A 104 -5.75 -5.84 -1.10
N THR A 105 -4.85 -5.00 -1.63
CA THR A 105 -3.77 -5.42 -2.52
C THR A 105 -2.48 -4.76 -2.07
N LEU A 106 -1.51 -5.56 -1.62
CA LEU A 106 -0.16 -5.12 -1.28
C LEU A 106 0.79 -5.44 -2.43
N LEU A 107 1.70 -4.54 -2.72
CA LEU A 107 2.74 -4.72 -3.73
C LEU A 107 4.04 -5.18 -3.09
N ALA A 108 4.65 -6.25 -3.61
CA ALA A 108 5.98 -6.69 -3.20
C ALA A 108 7.06 -5.74 -3.72
N THR A 109 6.98 -5.36 -4.99
CA THR A 109 7.82 -4.34 -5.62
C THR A 109 6.95 -3.22 -6.20
N THR A 110 7.45 -1.99 -6.24
CA THR A 110 6.70 -0.82 -6.67
C THR A 110 7.32 -0.21 -7.94
N HIS A 111 7.92 0.95 -7.86
CA HIS A 111 8.36 1.80 -8.99
C HIS A 111 9.75 1.37 -9.52
N ILE A 112 9.87 0.14 -9.97
CA ILE A 112 11.09 -0.39 -10.61
C ILE A 112 10.77 -0.91 -12.01
N PRO A 113 11.73 -0.91 -12.94
CA PRO A 113 11.54 -1.51 -14.26
C PRO A 113 11.15 -2.99 -14.16
N LEU A 114 10.20 -3.43 -15.00
CA LEU A 114 9.70 -4.80 -14.97
C LEU A 114 10.82 -5.87 -15.04
N LYS A 115 11.85 -5.63 -15.86
CA LYS A 115 13.01 -6.53 -15.99
C LYS A 115 13.84 -6.68 -14.71
N GLU A 116 13.70 -5.75 -13.76
CA GLU A 116 14.42 -5.79 -12.48
C GLU A 116 13.61 -6.50 -11.39
N VAL A 117 12.29 -6.66 -11.57
CA VAL A 117 11.39 -7.29 -10.59
C VAL A 117 11.91 -8.65 -10.11
N PRO A 118 12.28 -9.61 -10.98
CA PRO A 118 12.76 -10.91 -10.52
C PRO A 118 14.00 -10.84 -9.62
N LYS A 119 14.88 -9.86 -9.86
CA LYS A 119 16.11 -9.68 -9.08
C LYS A 119 15.87 -9.13 -7.66
N HIS A 120 14.79 -8.36 -7.50
CA HIS A 120 14.40 -7.79 -6.20
C HIS A 120 13.57 -8.76 -5.36
N LEU A 121 12.87 -9.69 -6.01
CA LEU A 121 12.06 -10.68 -5.31
C LEU A 121 12.97 -11.72 -4.63
N ASN A 122 12.74 -11.93 -3.35
CA ASN A 122 13.41 -12.96 -2.56
C ASN A 122 12.56 -13.32 -1.33
N LYS A 123 12.96 -14.39 -0.63
CA LYS A 123 12.26 -14.88 0.55
C LYS A 123 12.03 -13.79 1.61
N ASN A 124 13.06 -13.01 1.94
CA ASN A 124 12.97 -12.01 3.00
C ASN A 124 11.95 -10.91 2.66
N LEU A 125 11.95 -10.43 1.41
CA LEU A 125 10.97 -9.46 0.95
C LEU A 125 9.55 -10.02 1.04
N ILE A 126 9.31 -11.25 0.55
CA ILE A 126 7.99 -11.87 0.61
C ILE A 126 7.53 -12.05 2.06
N PHE A 127 8.41 -12.47 2.97
CA PHE A 127 8.09 -12.59 4.40
C PHE A 127 7.66 -11.25 4.98
N SER A 128 8.46 -10.20 4.78
CA SER A 128 8.13 -8.87 5.26
C SER A 128 6.79 -8.36 4.70
N LYS A 129 6.54 -8.56 3.41
CA LYS A 129 5.27 -8.12 2.80
C LYS A 129 4.06 -8.95 3.28
N LEU A 130 4.23 -10.23 3.52
CA LEU A 130 3.19 -11.07 4.11
C LEU A 130 2.90 -10.65 5.56
N ASP A 131 3.92 -10.33 6.36
CA ASP A 131 3.75 -9.79 7.72
C ASP A 131 2.98 -8.47 7.70
N GLN A 132 3.32 -7.55 6.80
CA GLN A 132 2.62 -6.29 6.64
C GLN A 132 1.15 -6.49 6.24
N LEU A 133 0.88 -7.35 5.24
CA LEU A 133 -0.46 -7.62 4.75
C LEU A 133 -1.31 -8.34 5.80
N SER A 134 -0.74 -9.31 6.50
CA SER A 134 -1.43 -10.06 7.55
C SER A 134 -1.78 -9.17 8.74
N ASN A 135 -0.85 -8.34 9.19
CA ASN A 135 -1.07 -7.38 10.28
C ASN A 135 -2.15 -6.35 9.91
N PHE A 136 -2.19 -5.92 8.65
CA PHE A 136 -3.27 -5.06 8.18
C PHE A 136 -4.62 -5.80 8.15
N ALA A 137 -4.67 -7.01 7.60
CA ALA A 137 -5.89 -7.81 7.50
C ALA A 137 -6.44 -8.21 8.88
N LYS A 138 -5.57 -8.51 9.85
CA LYS A 138 -5.94 -8.82 11.25
C LYS A 138 -6.71 -7.69 11.95
N LYS A 139 -6.61 -6.44 11.50
CA LYS A 139 -7.43 -5.33 12.02
C LYS A 139 -8.93 -5.51 11.74
N PHE A 140 -9.28 -6.39 10.81
CA PHE A 140 -10.67 -6.61 10.36
C PHE A 140 -11.15 -8.05 10.53
N LYS A 141 -10.22 -9.01 10.69
CA LYS A 141 -10.53 -10.44 10.80
C LYS A 141 -9.39 -11.17 11.50
N ASN A 142 -9.70 -11.92 12.56
CA ASN A 142 -8.69 -12.61 13.38
C ASN A 142 -7.85 -13.61 12.56
N ASN A 143 -8.47 -14.42 11.71
CA ASN A 143 -7.82 -15.44 10.88
C ASN A 143 -7.99 -15.07 9.40
N PRO A 144 -7.17 -14.17 8.87
CA PRO A 144 -7.30 -13.74 7.49
C PRO A 144 -6.88 -14.82 6.50
N HIS A 145 -7.49 -14.78 5.31
CA HIS A 145 -7.12 -15.57 4.14
C HIS A 145 -6.40 -14.67 3.13
N LEU A 146 -5.12 -14.93 2.88
CA LEU A 146 -4.30 -14.15 1.97
C LEU A 146 -4.02 -14.98 0.70
N LYS A 147 -4.08 -14.31 -0.45
CA LYS A 147 -3.70 -14.88 -1.74
C LYS A 147 -2.38 -14.26 -2.20
N ILE A 148 -1.54 -15.07 -2.81
CA ILE A 148 -0.23 -14.64 -3.31
C ILE A 148 -0.19 -14.93 -4.81
N ALA A 149 -0.08 -13.86 -5.62
CA ALA A 149 0.08 -14.02 -7.06
C ALA A 149 1.46 -14.62 -7.38
N GLY A 150 1.54 -15.46 -8.39
CA GLY A 150 2.82 -15.83 -8.98
C GLY A 150 3.45 -14.66 -9.73
N LEU A 151 4.73 -14.77 -10.04
CA LEU A 151 5.44 -13.80 -10.87
C LEU A 151 5.17 -14.07 -12.36
N ASN A 152 5.27 -15.34 -12.74
CA ASN A 152 5.23 -15.78 -14.14
C ASN A 152 3.82 -16.21 -14.57
N PRO A 153 3.52 -16.19 -15.87
CA PRO A 153 2.28 -16.75 -16.41
C PRO A 153 2.05 -18.18 -15.87
N HIS A 154 0.79 -18.49 -15.52
CA HIS A 154 0.41 -19.80 -14.95
C HIS A 154 1.24 -20.23 -13.73
N ALA A 155 1.74 -19.23 -12.95
CA ALA A 155 2.65 -19.47 -11.83
C ALA A 155 3.86 -20.34 -12.21
N GLY A 156 4.46 -20.05 -13.38
CA GLY A 156 5.65 -20.70 -13.90
C GLY A 156 5.42 -22.06 -14.57
N GLU A 157 4.18 -22.62 -14.55
CA GLU A 157 3.81 -23.90 -15.14
C GLU A 157 4.87 -25.01 -14.92
N ASN A 158 5.20 -25.25 -13.65
CA ASN A 158 6.22 -26.19 -13.20
C ASN A 158 7.63 -25.93 -13.78
N GLY A 159 7.94 -24.67 -14.10
CA GLY A 159 9.25 -24.25 -14.59
C GLY A 159 9.33 -24.01 -16.10
N LEU A 160 8.24 -24.27 -16.85
CA LEU A 160 8.22 -24.03 -18.31
C LEU A 160 8.19 -22.55 -18.66
N LEU A 161 7.54 -21.73 -17.85
CA LEU A 161 7.33 -20.30 -18.09
C LEU A 161 8.09 -19.40 -17.11
N GLY A 162 8.93 -19.98 -16.26
CA GLY A 162 9.74 -19.31 -15.25
C GLY A 162 9.99 -20.22 -14.05
N LEU A 163 11.09 -20.03 -13.38
CA LEU A 163 11.55 -20.93 -12.30
C LEU A 163 11.28 -20.37 -10.89
N GLU A 164 10.97 -19.09 -10.74
CA GLU A 164 10.90 -18.40 -9.45
C GLU A 164 9.92 -19.07 -8.48
N GLU A 165 8.76 -19.50 -8.98
CA GLU A 165 7.74 -20.17 -8.16
C GLU A 165 8.20 -21.51 -7.63
N THR A 166 8.91 -22.30 -8.46
CA THR A 166 9.39 -23.64 -8.09
C THR A 166 10.73 -23.61 -7.39
N ALA A 167 11.62 -22.68 -7.76
CA ALA A 167 12.97 -22.61 -7.22
C ALA A 167 13.00 -22.14 -5.75
N TRP A 168 12.13 -21.20 -5.36
CA TRP A 168 12.18 -20.66 -4.02
C TRP A 168 10.83 -20.18 -3.44
N MET A 169 9.89 -19.68 -4.28
CA MET A 169 8.68 -19.02 -3.77
C MET A 169 7.76 -19.98 -3.02
N LYS A 170 7.50 -21.18 -3.57
CA LYS A 170 6.66 -22.21 -2.90
C LYS A 170 7.21 -22.58 -1.53
N GLU A 171 8.53 -22.79 -1.43
CA GLU A 171 9.18 -23.13 -0.18
C GLU A 171 9.14 -21.95 0.82
N ALA A 172 9.35 -20.72 0.35
CA ALA A 172 9.22 -19.52 1.19
C ALA A 172 7.80 -19.38 1.76
N LEU A 173 6.77 -19.55 0.93
CA LEU A 173 5.37 -19.48 1.38
C LEU A 173 5.04 -20.58 2.39
N LYS A 174 5.53 -21.81 2.18
CA LYS A 174 5.37 -22.91 3.14
C LYS A 174 5.98 -22.56 4.49
N GLN A 175 7.24 -22.11 4.51
CA GLN A 175 7.93 -21.72 5.75
C GLN A 175 7.23 -20.57 6.46
N TRP A 176 6.76 -19.56 5.73
CA TRP A 176 6.01 -18.47 6.33
C TRP A 176 4.68 -18.95 6.95
N SER A 177 3.96 -19.87 6.27
CA SER A 177 2.72 -20.46 6.77
C SER A 177 2.94 -21.27 8.05
N GLU A 178 4.02 -22.02 8.15
CA GLU A 178 4.37 -22.78 9.36
C GLU A 178 4.63 -21.87 10.56
N LEU A 179 5.20 -20.68 10.33
CA LEU A 179 5.40 -19.66 11.37
C LEU A 179 4.12 -18.89 11.74
N ASN A 180 3.10 -18.94 10.88
CA ASN A 180 1.85 -18.19 11.03
C ASN A 180 0.62 -19.09 10.87
N PRO A 181 0.41 -20.10 11.74
CA PRO A 181 -0.62 -21.13 11.57
C PRO A 181 -2.06 -20.59 11.60
N ASP A 182 -2.27 -19.41 12.19
CA ASP A 182 -3.59 -18.76 12.25
C ASP A 182 -3.98 -18.05 10.94
N ILE A 183 -3.08 -17.99 9.96
CA ILE A 183 -3.29 -17.28 8.71
C ILE A 183 -3.33 -18.28 7.57
N LYS A 184 -4.47 -18.33 6.89
CA LYS A 184 -4.57 -19.13 5.67
C LYS A 184 -3.89 -18.38 4.53
N ILE A 185 -2.94 -19.04 3.85
CA ILE A 185 -2.35 -18.52 2.61
C ILE A 185 -2.64 -19.47 1.44
N GLU A 186 -2.77 -18.90 0.26
CA GLU A 186 -2.99 -19.62 -1.01
C GLU A 186 -2.10 -19.01 -2.10
N GLY A 187 -1.19 -19.79 -2.65
CA GLY A 187 -0.25 -19.34 -3.68
C GLY A 187 1.02 -20.20 -3.79
N PRO A 188 1.90 -19.87 -4.73
CA PRO A 188 1.74 -18.85 -5.76
C PRO A 188 0.62 -19.23 -6.75
N MET A 189 -0.32 -18.33 -6.96
CA MET A 189 -1.47 -18.52 -7.87
C MET A 189 -1.16 -17.98 -9.26
N SER A 190 -1.79 -18.55 -10.28
CA SER A 190 -1.73 -17.98 -11.63
C SER A 190 -2.18 -16.50 -11.64
N PRO A 191 -1.34 -15.56 -12.11
CA PRO A 191 -1.60 -14.12 -12.02
C PRO A 191 -2.86 -13.64 -12.76
N ASP A 192 -3.23 -14.32 -13.83
CA ASP A 192 -4.42 -14.00 -14.65
C ASP A 192 -5.73 -14.37 -13.94
N SER A 193 -5.70 -15.37 -13.06
CA SER A 193 -6.91 -15.91 -12.43
C SER A 193 -7.06 -15.61 -10.94
N CYS A 194 -5.99 -15.24 -10.23
CA CYS A 194 -6.02 -15.00 -8.77
C CYS A 194 -7.00 -13.88 -8.35
N TRP A 195 -7.39 -12.99 -9.27
CA TRP A 195 -8.27 -11.86 -9.05
C TRP A 195 -9.77 -12.16 -9.24
N ILE A 196 -10.13 -13.31 -9.83
CA ILE A 196 -11.51 -13.67 -10.18
C ILE A 196 -12.42 -13.65 -8.95
N SER A 197 -11.97 -14.23 -7.83
CA SER A 197 -12.76 -14.24 -6.60
C SER A 197 -12.94 -12.83 -6.03
N SER A 198 -11.95 -11.95 -6.18
CA SER A 198 -12.03 -10.55 -5.75
C SER A 198 -13.06 -9.75 -6.56
N ALA A 199 -13.06 -9.90 -7.89
CA ALA A 199 -14.06 -9.28 -8.75
C ALA A 199 -15.49 -9.74 -8.40
N LYS A 200 -15.65 -11.04 -8.13
CA LYS A 200 -16.94 -11.60 -7.69
C LYS A 200 -17.36 -11.07 -6.32
N ALA A 201 -16.41 -11.01 -5.34
CA ALA A 201 -16.69 -10.52 -3.99
C ALA A 201 -17.03 -9.03 -3.95
N TRP A 202 -16.53 -8.26 -4.90
CA TRP A 202 -16.87 -6.85 -5.07
C TRP A 202 -18.32 -6.63 -5.48
N GLN A 203 -18.81 -7.46 -6.40
CA GLN A 203 -20.15 -7.32 -7.00
C GLN A 203 -21.25 -8.05 -6.24
N LYS A 204 -20.93 -9.20 -5.62
CA LYS A 204 -21.90 -10.02 -4.90
C LYS A 204 -21.26 -10.74 -3.70
N LYS A 205 -22.10 -11.06 -2.72
CA LYS A 205 -21.63 -11.86 -1.58
C LYS A 205 -21.29 -13.28 -2.04
N ILE A 206 -20.05 -13.72 -1.74
CA ILE A 206 -19.55 -15.06 -2.00
C ILE A 206 -18.90 -15.62 -0.73
N SER A 207 -18.82 -16.95 -0.62
CA SER A 207 -18.16 -17.64 0.49
C SER A 207 -16.62 -17.62 0.36
N ASP A 208 -16.12 -17.90 -0.84
CA ASP A 208 -14.67 -17.94 -1.12
C ASP A 208 -14.14 -16.53 -1.47
N LYS A 209 -13.90 -15.75 -0.43
CA LYS A 209 -13.30 -14.42 -0.52
C LYS A 209 -12.00 -14.38 0.28
N ASN A 210 -11.02 -13.69 -0.27
CA ASN A 210 -9.77 -13.41 0.43
C ASN A 210 -9.88 -12.11 1.25
N ASP A 211 -8.93 -11.91 2.15
CA ASP A 211 -8.81 -10.71 2.99
C ASP A 211 -7.63 -9.83 2.55
N GLY A 212 -6.83 -10.30 1.61
CA GLY A 212 -5.75 -9.56 0.96
C GLY A 212 -5.05 -10.36 -0.12
N ILE A 213 -4.47 -9.65 -1.09
CA ILE A 213 -3.64 -10.24 -2.15
C ILE A 213 -2.27 -9.58 -2.13
N LEU A 214 -1.20 -10.39 -2.17
CA LEU A 214 0.16 -9.93 -2.41
C LEU A 214 0.45 -10.07 -3.91
N ALA A 215 0.68 -8.94 -4.57
CA ALA A 215 1.11 -8.88 -5.97
C ALA A 215 2.63 -8.69 -6.04
N MET A 216 3.28 -9.31 -7.03
CA MET A 216 4.73 -9.29 -7.16
C MET A 216 5.27 -7.96 -7.68
N TYR A 217 4.50 -7.26 -8.52
CA TYR A 217 4.92 -5.98 -9.09
C TYR A 217 3.72 -5.03 -9.27
N HIS A 218 4.05 -3.78 -9.52
CA HIS A 218 3.12 -2.66 -9.54
C HIS A 218 1.87 -2.91 -10.40
N ASP A 219 2.03 -3.17 -11.71
CA ASP A 219 0.87 -3.27 -12.61
C ASP A 219 0.06 -4.54 -12.39
N GLN A 220 0.71 -5.64 -11.95
CA GLN A 220 0.00 -6.86 -11.56
C GLN A 220 -1.05 -6.61 -10.48
N GLY A 221 -0.73 -5.73 -9.52
CA GLY A 221 -1.66 -5.36 -8.44
C GLY A 221 -2.59 -4.22 -8.82
N LEU A 222 -2.08 -3.19 -9.51
CA LEU A 222 -2.82 -1.95 -9.74
C LEU A 222 -3.85 -2.07 -10.86
N ILE A 223 -3.59 -2.84 -11.92
CA ILE A 223 -4.59 -3.05 -12.98
C ILE A 223 -5.89 -3.61 -12.40
N PRO A 224 -5.90 -4.71 -11.62
CA PRO A 224 -7.12 -5.20 -10.98
C PRO A 224 -7.78 -4.19 -10.03
N VAL A 225 -6.99 -3.46 -9.23
CA VAL A 225 -7.50 -2.43 -8.33
C VAL A 225 -8.24 -1.35 -9.11
N LYS A 226 -7.63 -0.84 -10.17
CA LYS A 226 -8.21 0.22 -11.00
C LYS A 226 -9.46 -0.25 -11.76
N VAL A 227 -9.46 -1.48 -12.26
CA VAL A 227 -10.62 -2.04 -12.98
C VAL A 227 -11.79 -2.32 -12.02
N ILE A 228 -11.51 -2.84 -10.82
CA ILE A 228 -12.56 -3.27 -9.88
C ILE A 228 -13.05 -2.11 -9.02
N ALA A 229 -12.15 -1.26 -8.52
CA ALA A 229 -12.40 -0.36 -7.40
C ALA A 229 -11.80 1.05 -7.56
N SER A 230 -11.60 1.57 -8.80
CA SER A 230 -10.88 2.84 -9.03
C SER A 230 -11.39 4.01 -8.17
N ASN A 231 -12.71 4.19 -8.08
CA ASN A 231 -13.33 5.31 -7.36
C ASN A 231 -13.40 5.12 -5.84
N TYR A 232 -12.98 3.97 -5.34
CA TYR A 232 -13.08 3.57 -3.93
C TYR A 232 -11.75 3.19 -3.32
N SER A 233 -10.69 3.13 -4.15
CA SER A 233 -9.38 2.72 -3.69
C SER A 233 -8.64 3.87 -3.00
N VAL A 234 -7.99 3.52 -1.90
CA VAL A 234 -7.14 4.41 -1.10
C VAL A 234 -5.77 3.80 -1.03
N ASN A 235 -4.74 4.57 -1.38
CA ASN A 235 -3.36 4.18 -1.18
C ASN A 235 -2.99 4.38 0.29
N THR A 236 -2.53 3.33 0.92
CA THR A 236 -2.13 3.30 2.33
C THR A 236 -0.67 2.84 2.43
N THR A 237 0.17 3.61 3.12
CA THR A 237 1.55 3.21 3.38
C THR A 237 1.62 2.39 4.66
N LEU A 238 2.06 1.13 4.55
CA LEU A 238 2.32 0.25 5.69
C LEU A 238 3.78 0.39 6.14
N GLY A 239 4.06 0.03 7.40
CA GLY A 239 5.41 0.06 7.96
C GLY A 239 5.83 1.39 8.59
N LEU A 240 5.01 2.44 8.48
CA LEU A 240 5.19 3.69 9.22
C LEU A 240 4.65 3.56 10.66
N PRO A 241 5.16 4.37 11.61
CA PRO A 241 4.67 4.35 13.01
C PRO A 241 3.27 4.94 13.19
N PHE A 242 2.68 5.50 12.13
CA PHE A 242 1.33 6.05 12.08
C PHE A 242 0.62 5.63 10.79
N VAL A 243 -0.69 5.85 10.73
CA VAL A 243 -1.46 5.59 9.50
C VAL A 243 -1.23 6.73 8.52
N ARG A 244 -0.76 6.39 7.32
CA ARG A 244 -0.68 7.35 6.20
C ARG A 244 -1.48 6.87 5.01
N THR A 245 -2.31 7.76 4.49
CA THR A 245 -3.09 7.53 3.28
C THR A 245 -2.92 8.69 2.29
N SER A 246 -3.14 8.40 1.02
CA SER A 246 -3.28 9.41 -0.01
C SER A 246 -4.41 9.03 -0.97
N PRO A 247 -5.10 10.01 -1.58
CA PRO A 247 -5.99 9.70 -2.68
C PRO A 247 -5.20 9.02 -3.79
N ASP A 248 -5.87 8.13 -4.47
CA ASP A 248 -5.37 7.44 -5.64
C ASP A 248 -5.82 8.25 -6.87
N HIS A 249 -5.05 9.28 -7.24
CA HIS A 249 -5.24 10.24 -8.34
C HIS A 249 -6.66 10.66 -8.69
#